data_37aac9df95a83f66798010ecfb01c688
#
_entry.id   37aac9df95a83f66798010ecfb01c688
#
_cell.length_a   1.000
_cell.length_b   1.000
_cell.length_c   1.000
_cell.angle_alpha   90.00
_cell.angle_beta   90.00
_cell.angle_gamma   90.00
#
_symmetry.space_group_name_H-M   'P 1'
#
loop_
_entity.id
_entity.type
_entity.pdbx_description
1 polymer ?
#
loop_
_entity_poly.entity_id
_entity_poly.type
_entity_poly.pdbx_seq_one_letter_code
_entity_poly.pdbx_strand_id
1 'polypeptide(L)'
;MAKYIMALDAGTTSNRCILFNRSGEMCSVAQKEFTQYFPKPGWVEHDADEIWSTILEVARQALANVGANASDIASIGITNQRETTVVWDRHSGEPVYNAIVWQCRRTSEYADSLKKKGLTETIRNKTGLVIDAYFSGTKLKWILNNVKGVRERAEKGDLLFGTIETWLIWKLTKGQVHATDYSNASRTMLFNINTLEWDDDILKELDIPKCMLPKAVPSSSIFGETSAEFFGCPIPIGGAAGDQQAALFGQTCFDAGEAKNTYGTGCFLLMNTGEKPIFSKNGLVTTIAWGLDGKVNYALEGSIYVAGAAIQWLRDEMHFIDSSQDSEYMARKVPDTNGCYVVPAFTGLGAPYWDQYARGTILGITRGVNKYHIIRATLESIAYQVNDVLAAMKADSGIELSSLKVDGGASANNLLMQMQADISGAPVNRPVCVETTAMGAAYLAGLSVGYWKSTDDIRKNWSVDRTFDPEITQNERDSKVRMWKKAVSYSFNWDK
;
A
#
# COMPACT_ATOMS: atom_id res chain seq x y z
N MET A 1 2.25 -30.99 -14.54
CA MET A 1 1.44 -29.92 -13.90
C MET A 1 2.39 -28.80 -13.52
N ALA A 2 2.01 -27.56 -13.73
CA ALA A 2 2.81 -26.41 -13.30
C ALA A 2 3.07 -26.45 -11.79
N LYS A 3 4.27 -26.07 -11.39
CA LYS A 3 4.77 -26.24 -10.02
C LYS A 3 4.59 -24.95 -9.19
N TYR A 4 4.59 -23.79 -9.87
CA TYR A 4 4.69 -22.50 -9.20
C TYR A 4 3.67 -21.50 -9.73
N ILE A 5 3.35 -20.53 -8.88
CA ILE A 5 2.82 -19.22 -9.27
C ILE A 5 3.96 -18.21 -9.16
N MET A 6 4.12 -17.35 -10.16
CA MET A 6 5.07 -16.26 -10.18
C MET A 6 4.40 -14.97 -9.69
N ALA A 7 4.91 -14.36 -8.65
CA ALA A 7 4.48 -13.04 -8.19
C ALA A 7 5.52 -11.99 -8.61
N LEU A 8 5.08 -10.96 -9.33
CA LEU A 8 5.86 -9.77 -9.67
C LEU A 8 5.41 -8.64 -8.76
N ASP A 9 6.33 -8.15 -7.92
CA ASP A 9 6.08 -7.06 -6.98
C ASP A 9 6.90 -5.83 -7.39
N ALA A 10 6.20 -4.87 -7.99
CA ALA A 10 6.78 -3.59 -8.42
C ALA A 10 6.65 -2.55 -7.30
N GLY A 11 7.56 -2.60 -6.33
CA GLY A 11 7.57 -1.71 -5.18
C GLY A 11 8.03 -0.29 -5.50
N THR A 12 8.10 0.58 -4.48
CA THR A 12 8.50 1.98 -4.68
C THR A 12 9.99 2.14 -4.95
N THR A 13 10.85 1.33 -4.34
CA THR A 13 12.31 1.46 -4.43
C THR A 13 12.99 0.28 -5.12
N SER A 14 12.28 -0.83 -5.24
CA SER A 14 12.82 -2.06 -5.83
C SER A 14 11.71 -2.90 -6.44
N ASN A 15 12.08 -3.69 -7.43
CA ASN A 15 11.26 -4.72 -8.02
C ASN A 15 11.66 -6.10 -7.48
N ARG A 16 10.66 -6.96 -7.31
CA ARG A 16 10.86 -8.29 -6.75
C ARG A 16 10.09 -9.34 -7.56
N CYS A 17 10.65 -10.53 -7.68
CA CYS A 17 9.94 -11.71 -8.18
C CYS A 17 10.06 -12.85 -7.17
N ILE A 18 8.91 -13.44 -6.82
CA ILE A 18 8.85 -14.58 -5.90
C ILE A 18 8.10 -15.72 -6.57
N LEU A 19 8.64 -16.93 -6.48
CA LEU A 19 7.96 -18.15 -6.91
C LEU A 19 7.37 -18.87 -5.70
N PHE A 20 6.06 -19.06 -5.72
CA PHE A 20 5.32 -19.78 -4.68
C PHE A 20 4.87 -21.15 -5.17
N ASN A 21 5.03 -22.18 -4.35
CA ASN A 21 4.47 -23.51 -4.60
C ASN A 21 3.01 -23.59 -4.10
N ARG A 22 2.40 -24.77 -4.29
CA ARG A 22 0.99 -24.99 -3.90
C ARG A 22 0.74 -24.88 -2.39
N SER A 23 1.75 -25.13 -1.57
CA SER A 23 1.67 -24.96 -0.10
C SER A 23 1.85 -23.51 0.35
N GLY A 24 2.04 -22.55 -0.58
CA GLY A 24 2.29 -21.15 -0.27
C GLY A 24 3.74 -20.87 0.21
N GLU A 25 4.67 -21.83 0.01
CA GLU A 25 6.07 -21.65 0.38
C GLU A 25 6.81 -20.87 -0.70
N MET A 26 7.68 -19.95 -0.28
CA MET A 26 8.60 -19.22 -1.15
C MET A 26 9.73 -20.16 -1.61
N CYS A 27 9.73 -20.52 -2.88
CA CYS A 27 10.74 -21.40 -3.47
C CYS A 27 11.91 -20.63 -4.06
N SER A 28 11.69 -19.41 -4.52
CA SER A 28 12.71 -18.53 -5.09
C SER A 28 12.36 -17.08 -4.86
N VAL A 29 13.37 -16.24 -4.65
CA VAL A 29 13.25 -14.79 -4.56
C VAL A 29 14.39 -14.15 -5.36
N ALA A 30 14.05 -13.15 -6.15
CA ALA A 30 15.01 -12.23 -6.76
C ALA A 30 14.52 -10.81 -6.60
N GLN A 31 15.42 -9.87 -6.30
CA GLN A 31 15.10 -8.47 -6.07
C GLN A 31 16.17 -7.58 -6.69
N LYS A 32 15.75 -6.43 -7.21
CA LYS A 32 16.64 -5.40 -7.72
C LYS A 32 16.07 -4.02 -7.45
N GLU A 33 16.91 -3.11 -6.96
CA GLU A 33 16.60 -1.69 -6.84
C GLU A 33 16.64 -1.01 -8.21
N PHE A 34 15.94 0.13 -8.33
CA PHE A 34 15.96 0.99 -9.50
C PHE A 34 16.08 2.48 -9.09
N THR A 35 16.43 3.32 -10.04
CA THR A 35 16.78 4.72 -9.81
C THR A 35 15.56 5.54 -9.37
N GLN A 36 15.76 6.35 -8.34
CA GLN A 36 14.78 7.33 -7.84
C GLN A 36 15.21 8.73 -8.32
N TYR A 37 14.29 9.49 -8.94
CA TYR A 37 14.56 10.83 -9.44
C TYR A 37 13.84 11.90 -8.61
N PHE A 38 14.56 12.92 -8.18
CA PHE A 38 14.06 14.04 -7.37
C PHE A 38 14.36 15.38 -8.08
N PRO A 39 13.69 15.68 -9.22
CA PRO A 39 14.06 16.81 -10.07
C PRO A 39 13.85 18.18 -9.43
N LYS A 40 12.93 18.30 -8.44
CA LYS A 40 12.66 19.50 -7.65
C LYS A 40 12.24 19.11 -6.22
N PRO A 41 12.31 20.03 -5.23
CA PRO A 41 11.78 19.76 -3.90
C PRO A 41 10.32 19.26 -3.95
N GLY A 42 10.05 18.12 -3.30
CA GLY A 42 8.73 17.50 -3.27
C GLY A 42 8.30 16.78 -4.56
N TRP A 43 9.17 16.72 -5.60
CA TRP A 43 8.93 15.97 -6.81
C TRP A 43 9.63 14.62 -6.75
N VAL A 44 8.90 13.56 -7.13
CA VAL A 44 9.43 12.19 -7.19
C VAL A 44 9.00 11.54 -8.48
N GLU A 45 9.96 10.98 -9.20
CA GLU A 45 9.74 10.34 -10.49
C GLU A 45 10.51 9.02 -10.59
N HIS A 46 9.98 8.11 -11.42
CA HIS A 46 10.65 6.87 -11.82
C HIS A 46 10.71 6.77 -13.34
N ASP A 47 11.73 6.10 -13.84
CA ASP A 47 11.79 5.66 -15.23
C ASP A 47 10.93 4.39 -15.39
N ALA A 48 9.86 4.47 -16.18
CA ALA A 48 8.95 3.35 -16.38
C ALA A 48 9.60 2.18 -17.16
N ASP A 49 10.56 2.45 -18.04
CA ASP A 49 11.30 1.43 -18.76
C ASP A 49 12.36 0.75 -17.87
N GLU A 50 12.95 1.47 -16.92
CA GLU A 50 13.81 0.86 -15.90
C GLU A 50 13.00 -0.07 -14.98
N ILE A 51 11.79 0.32 -14.58
CA ILE A 51 10.87 -0.57 -13.84
C ILE A 51 10.57 -1.82 -14.66
N TRP A 52 10.23 -1.69 -15.94
CA TRP A 52 9.96 -2.82 -16.83
C TRP A 52 11.18 -3.75 -16.96
N SER A 53 12.35 -3.21 -17.27
CA SER A 53 13.55 -3.99 -17.49
C SER A 53 13.99 -4.73 -16.24
N THR A 54 13.90 -4.10 -15.06
CA THR A 54 14.25 -4.73 -13.77
C THR A 54 13.23 -5.79 -13.38
N ILE A 55 11.92 -5.61 -13.62
CA ILE A 55 10.91 -6.68 -13.40
C ILE A 55 11.21 -7.92 -14.25
N LEU A 56 11.55 -7.72 -15.53
CA LEU A 56 11.87 -8.85 -16.42
C LEU A 56 13.17 -9.57 -15.99
N GLU A 57 14.15 -8.80 -15.52
CA GLU A 57 15.40 -9.35 -15.00
C GLU A 57 15.18 -10.19 -13.74
N VAL A 58 14.47 -9.67 -12.73
CA VAL A 58 14.21 -10.43 -11.49
C VAL A 58 13.31 -11.63 -11.73
N ALA A 59 12.38 -11.56 -12.70
CA ALA A 59 11.55 -12.71 -13.08
C ALA A 59 12.41 -13.85 -13.67
N ARG A 60 13.33 -13.54 -14.58
CA ARG A 60 14.27 -14.50 -15.16
C ARG A 60 15.24 -15.08 -14.11
N GLN A 61 15.74 -14.21 -13.23
CA GLN A 61 16.64 -14.61 -12.13
C GLN A 61 15.94 -15.57 -11.17
N ALA A 62 14.68 -15.29 -10.80
CA ALA A 62 13.90 -16.15 -9.90
C ALA A 62 13.68 -17.55 -10.50
N LEU A 63 13.43 -17.65 -11.81
CA LEU A 63 13.35 -18.92 -12.52
C LEU A 63 14.71 -19.66 -12.49
N ALA A 64 15.78 -18.97 -12.82
CA ALA A 64 17.14 -19.52 -12.86
C ALA A 64 17.59 -20.06 -11.49
N ASN A 65 17.27 -19.38 -10.41
CA ASN A 65 17.66 -19.75 -9.04
C ASN A 65 17.20 -21.17 -8.63
N VAL A 66 16.09 -21.66 -9.21
CA VAL A 66 15.53 -22.99 -8.91
C VAL A 66 15.52 -23.91 -10.14
N GLY A 67 16.16 -23.51 -11.23
CA GLY A 67 16.21 -24.28 -12.47
C GLY A 67 14.84 -24.52 -13.10
N ALA A 68 13.87 -23.62 -12.86
CA ALA A 68 12.52 -23.70 -13.41
C ALA A 68 12.45 -23.10 -14.82
N ASN A 69 11.55 -23.65 -15.64
CA ASN A 69 11.20 -23.11 -16.95
C ASN A 69 9.82 -22.43 -16.91
N ALA A 70 9.50 -21.64 -17.92
CA ALA A 70 8.21 -20.99 -18.03
C ALA A 70 7.01 -21.96 -17.95
N SER A 71 7.16 -23.19 -18.48
CA SER A 71 6.14 -24.25 -18.40
C SER A 71 5.89 -24.79 -16.98
N ASP A 72 6.77 -24.49 -16.02
CA ASP A 72 6.57 -24.80 -14.60
C ASP A 72 5.71 -23.72 -13.90
N ILE A 73 5.42 -22.59 -14.56
CA ILE A 73 4.63 -21.49 -14.03
C ILE A 73 3.17 -21.62 -14.47
N ALA A 74 2.25 -21.71 -13.52
CA ALA A 74 0.82 -21.80 -13.81
C ALA A 74 0.22 -20.45 -14.21
N SER A 75 0.65 -19.37 -13.54
CA SER A 75 0.17 -18.02 -13.78
C SER A 75 1.11 -16.98 -13.18
N ILE A 76 1.01 -15.74 -13.64
CA ILE A 76 1.67 -14.56 -13.08
C ILE A 76 0.64 -13.73 -12.33
N GLY A 77 0.98 -13.33 -11.08
CA GLY A 77 0.30 -12.29 -10.31
C GLY A 77 1.16 -11.04 -10.23
N ILE A 78 0.54 -9.87 -10.39
CA ILE A 78 1.24 -8.58 -10.36
C ILE A 78 0.72 -7.78 -9.17
N THR A 79 1.64 -7.26 -8.38
CA THR A 79 1.34 -6.23 -7.37
C THR A 79 2.30 -5.05 -7.54
N ASN A 80 1.87 -3.87 -7.11
CA ASN A 80 2.59 -2.65 -7.43
C ASN A 80 2.40 -1.56 -6.39
N GLN A 81 3.38 -0.64 -6.32
CA GLN A 81 3.18 0.67 -5.75
C GLN A 81 1.97 1.34 -6.41
N ARG A 82 0.98 1.73 -5.61
CA ARG A 82 -0.28 2.30 -6.13
C ARG A 82 -0.09 3.74 -6.59
N GLU A 83 -1.08 4.28 -7.29
CA GLU A 83 -1.24 5.69 -7.71
C GLU A 83 -0.13 6.25 -8.61
N THR A 84 1.02 5.59 -8.71
CA THR A 84 2.11 6.01 -9.61
C THR A 84 1.62 6.00 -11.05
N THR A 85 1.79 7.12 -11.74
CA THR A 85 1.10 7.43 -13.00
C THR A 85 2.06 7.35 -14.18
N VAL A 86 1.74 6.51 -15.16
CA VAL A 86 2.46 6.36 -16.42
C VAL A 86 1.57 6.77 -17.59
N VAL A 87 2.11 7.51 -18.54
CA VAL A 87 1.47 7.82 -19.83
C VAL A 87 2.44 7.46 -20.94
N TRP A 88 1.98 6.67 -21.92
CA TRP A 88 2.84 6.21 -23.02
C TRP A 88 2.13 6.25 -24.37
N ASP A 89 2.91 6.24 -25.42
CA ASP A 89 2.43 6.15 -26.80
C ASP A 89 1.93 4.73 -27.11
N ARG A 90 0.71 4.64 -27.61
CA ARG A 90 0.07 3.36 -27.96
C ARG A 90 0.80 2.58 -29.06
N HIS A 91 1.47 3.30 -29.97
CA HIS A 91 2.08 2.71 -31.16
C HIS A 91 3.55 2.33 -30.96
N SER A 92 4.34 3.24 -30.34
CA SER A 92 5.75 3.00 -30.06
C SER A 92 5.99 2.26 -28.75
N GLY A 93 5.09 2.42 -27.77
CA GLY A 93 5.28 1.92 -26.42
C GLY A 93 6.22 2.75 -25.57
N GLU A 94 6.60 3.95 -26.03
CA GLU A 94 7.50 4.83 -25.31
C GLU A 94 6.76 5.72 -24.30
N PRO A 95 7.18 5.80 -23.03
CA PRO A 95 6.64 6.76 -22.07
C PRO A 95 6.83 8.19 -22.57
N VAL A 96 5.79 9.03 -22.45
CA VAL A 96 5.88 10.46 -22.85
C VAL A 96 6.53 11.31 -21.77
N TYR A 97 6.63 10.80 -20.56
CA TYR A 97 7.23 11.43 -19.39
C TYR A 97 7.57 10.35 -18.35
N ASN A 98 8.50 10.65 -17.43
CA ASN A 98 8.77 9.77 -16.29
C ASN A 98 7.49 9.46 -15.51
N ALA A 99 7.38 8.29 -14.92
CA ALA A 99 6.29 7.94 -14.04
C ALA A 99 6.26 8.88 -12.82
N ILE A 100 5.14 9.57 -12.60
CA ILE A 100 4.99 10.46 -11.43
C ILE A 100 4.55 9.61 -10.24
N VAL A 101 5.44 9.54 -9.24
CA VAL A 101 5.28 8.64 -8.08
C VAL A 101 4.18 9.13 -7.13
N TRP A 102 3.56 8.22 -6.40
CA TRP A 102 2.53 8.51 -5.41
C TRP A 102 2.96 9.53 -4.34
N GLN A 103 4.25 9.56 -3.98
CA GLN A 103 4.83 10.51 -3.02
C GLN A 103 4.96 11.95 -3.56
N CYS A 104 4.86 12.13 -4.88
CA CYS A 104 5.11 13.42 -5.52
C CYS A 104 4.03 14.46 -5.18
N ARG A 105 4.48 15.64 -4.72
CA ARG A 105 3.58 16.73 -4.28
C ARG A 105 3.35 17.84 -5.32
N ARG A 106 3.84 17.68 -6.57
CA ARG A 106 3.75 18.71 -7.62
C ARG A 106 2.34 19.16 -7.97
N THR A 107 1.33 18.35 -7.66
CA THR A 107 -0.07 18.62 -7.96
C THR A 107 -0.87 19.11 -6.75
N SER A 108 -0.22 19.42 -5.63
CA SER A 108 -0.90 19.85 -4.40
C SER A 108 -1.75 21.09 -4.60
N GLU A 109 -1.25 22.11 -5.30
CA GLU A 109 -2.01 23.33 -5.59
C GLU A 109 -3.26 23.06 -6.44
N TYR A 110 -3.16 22.14 -7.40
CA TYR A 110 -4.31 21.72 -8.20
C TYR A 110 -5.32 20.97 -7.34
N ALA A 111 -4.88 20.06 -6.48
CA ALA A 111 -5.77 19.36 -5.53
C ALA A 111 -6.50 20.36 -4.63
N ASP A 112 -5.80 21.39 -4.10
CA ASP A 112 -6.44 22.44 -3.29
C ASP A 112 -7.44 23.30 -4.10
N SER A 113 -7.18 23.52 -5.38
CA SER A 113 -8.13 24.20 -6.27
C SER A 113 -9.44 23.43 -6.43
N LEU A 114 -9.39 22.09 -6.53
CA LEU A 114 -10.58 21.23 -6.59
C LEU A 114 -11.39 21.27 -5.27
N LYS A 115 -10.70 21.30 -4.12
CA LYS A 115 -11.36 21.49 -2.82
C LYS A 115 -12.08 22.83 -2.74
N LYS A 116 -11.42 23.93 -3.18
CA LYS A 116 -12.01 25.28 -3.24
C LYS A 116 -13.22 25.37 -4.16
N LYS A 117 -13.29 24.54 -5.22
CA LYS A 117 -14.47 24.39 -6.08
C LYS A 117 -15.64 23.64 -5.44
N GLY A 118 -15.45 23.09 -4.23
CA GLY A 118 -16.49 22.35 -3.50
C GLY A 118 -16.66 20.89 -3.94
N LEU A 119 -15.66 20.29 -4.60
CA LEU A 119 -15.74 18.93 -5.14
C LEU A 119 -15.48 17.83 -4.11
N THR A 120 -15.12 18.17 -2.87
CA THR A 120 -14.70 17.21 -1.84
C THR A 120 -15.72 16.10 -1.62
N GLU A 121 -16.99 16.45 -1.41
CA GLU A 121 -18.05 15.46 -1.18
C GLU A 121 -18.36 14.63 -2.42
N THR A 122 -18.37 15.26 -3.60
CA THR A 122 -18.60 14.55 -4.87
C THR A 122 -17.53 13.49 -5.12
N ILE A 123 -16.26 13.86 -4.99
CA ILE A 123 -15.13 12.93 -5.16
C ILE A 123 -15.20 11.82 -4.11
N ARG A 124 -15.41 12.17 -2.83
CA ARG A 124 -15.50 11.17 -1.76
C ARG A 124 -16.62 10.17 -1.98
N ASN A 125 -17.83 10.63 -2.32
CA ASN A 125 -18.97 9.75 -2.48
C ASN A 125 -18.89 8.86 -3.72
N LYS A 126 -18.17 9.27 -4.75
CA LYS A 126 -17.96 8.48 -5.98
C LYS A 126 -16.78 7.55 -5.90
N THR A 127 -15.66 8.02 -5.35
CA THR A 127 -14.38 7.31 -5.39
C THR A 127 -13.93 6.72 -4.05
N GLY A 128 -14.53 7.15 -2.93
CA GLY A 128 -14.08 6.81 -1.58
C GLY A 128 -12.86 7.59 -1.11
N LEU A 129 -12.27 8.43 -1.97
CA LEU A 129 -11.00 9.10 -1.72
C LEU A 129 -11.18 10.54 -1.25
N VAL A 130 -10.16 11.05 -0.58
CA VAL A 130 -9.97 12.50 -0.36
C VAL A 130 -9.31 13.13 -1.59
N ILE A 131 -9.51 14.42 -1.80
CA ILE A 131 -8.78 15.14 -2.86
C ILE A 131 -7.37 15.42 -2.37
N ASP A 132 -6.37 14.76 -2.97
CA ASP A 132 -4.95 14.93 -2.65
C ASP A 132 -4.06 14.65 -3.85
N ALA A 133 -2.86 15.23 -3.86
CA ALA A 133 -1.82 14.96 -4.86
C ALA A 133 -1.35 13.49 -4.87
N TYR A 134 -1.66 12.74 -3.82
CA TYR A 134 -1.36 11.32 -3.67
C TYR A 134 -1.94 10.48 -4.83
N PHE A 135 -3.17 10.76 -5.25
CA PHE A 135 -3.91 9.94 -6.22
C PHE A 135 -3.58 10.28 -7.68
N SER A 136 -3.81 9.34 -8.62
CA SER A 136 -3.32 9.41 -10.00
C SER A 136 -3.95 10.54 -10.83
N GLY A 137 -5.23 10.86 -10.62
CA GLY A 137 -5.97 11.78 -11.50
C GLY A 137 -5.35 13.16 -11.64
N THR A 138 -4.83 13.73 -10.52
CA THR A 138 -4.15 15.04 -10.56
C THR A 138 -2.83 14.98 -11.30
N LYS A 139 -2.10 13.85 -11.21
CA LYS A 139 -0.82 13.62 -11.92
C LYS A 139 -1.04 13.48 -13.42
N LEU A 140 -2.07 12.70 -13.81
CA LEU A 140 -2.46 12.58 -15.22
C LEU A 140 -2.83 13.94 -15.81
N LYS A 141 -3.66 14.73 -15.10
CA LYS A 141 -3.97 16.11 -15.51
C LYS A 141 -2.72 16.97 -15.67
N TRP A 142 -1.76 16.83 -14.75
CA TRP A 142 -0.50 17.57 -14.83
C TRP A 142 0.29 17.21 -16.11
N ILE A 143 0.43 15.91 -16.42
CA ILE A 143 1.12 15.45 -17.63
C ILE A 143 0.46 16.03 -18.88
N LEU A 144 -0.87 15.93 -18.99
CA LEU A 144 -1.64 16.45 -20.12
C LEU A 144 -1.44 17.97 -20.35
N ASN A 145 -1.23 18.73 -19.29
CA ASN A 145 -1.12 20.18 -19.35
C ASN A 145 0.33 20.69 -19.48
N ASN A 146 1.32 19.92 -19.02
CA ASN A 146 2.70 20.42 -18.90
C ASN A 146 3.69 19.76 -19.85
N VAL A 147 3.34 18.61 -20.45
CA VAL A 147 4.21 17.95 -21.43
C VAL A 147 3.77 18.33 -22.84
N LYS A 148 4.69 18.91 -23.59
CA LYS A 148 4.40 19.48 -24.93
C LYS A 148 3.84 18.42 -25.90
N GLY A 149 2.72 18.73 -26.55
CA GLY A 149 2.09 17.89 -27.57
C GLY A 149 1.33 16.66 -27.03
N VAL A 150 1.33 16.46 -25.70
CA VAL A 150 0.67 15.29 -25.09
C VAL A 150 -0.85 15.45 -25.13
N ARG A 151 -1.39 16.63 -24.90
CA ARG A 151 -2.82 16.92 -24.92
C ARG A 151 -3.47 16.51 -26.24
N GLU A 152 -2.97 17.02 -27.35
CA GLU A 152 -3.51 16.78 -28.69
C GLU A 152 -3.44 15.31 -29.09
N ARG A 153 -2.36 14.62 -28.68
CA ARG A 153 -2.20 13.18 -28.92
C ARG A 153 -3.16 12.36 -28.07
N ALA A 154 -3.38 12.75 -26.82
CA ALA A 154 -4.32 12.11 -25.92
C ALA A 154 -5.77 12.19 -26.46
N GLU A 155 -6.18 13.37 -26.92
CA GLU A 155 -7.51 13.59 -27.52
C GLU A 155 -7.74 12.79 -28.82
N LYS A 156 -6.66 12.54 -29.57
CA LYS A 156 -6.69 11.66 -30.76
C LYS A 156 -6.73 10.17 -30.43
N GLY A 157 -6.49 9.79 -29.15
CA GLY A 157 -6.43 8.39 -28.71
C GLY A 157 -5.09 7.71 -28.98
N ASP A 158 -4.01 8.48 -29.26
CA ASP A 158 -2.67 7.96 -29.49
C ASP A 158 -1.93 7.61 -28.18
N LEU A 159 -2.43 8.06 -27.03
CA LEU A 159 -1.79 7.86 -25.74
C LEU A 159 -2.64 7.00 -24.81
N LEU A 160 -1.96 6.20 -24.00
CA LEU A 160 -2.54 5.38 -22.97
C LEU A 160 -2.05 5.84 -21.60
N PHE A 161 -2.92 5.66 -20.60
CA PHE A 161 -2.64 5.89 -19.19
C PHE A 161 -2.73 4.56 -18.43
N GLY A 162 -1.92 4.43 -17.39
CA GLY A 162 -2.05 3.36 -16.40
C GLY A 162 -1.26 3.63 -15.14
N THR A 163 -1.56 2.83 -14.14
CA THR A 163 -0.72 2.58 -12.99
C THR A 163 0.34 1.53 -13.34
N ILE A 164 1.25 1.21 -12.44
CA ILE A 164 2.42 0.39 -12.77
C ILE A 164 2.02 -1.01 -13.24
N GLU A 165 0.99 -1.65 -12.64
CA GLU A 165 0.52 -2.96 -13.10
C GLU A 165 -0.05 -2.91 -14.53
N THR A 166 -0.77 -1.84 -14.87
CA THR A 166 -1.29 -1.63 -16.23
C THR A 166 -0.16 -1.53 -17.25
N TRP A 167 0.89 -0.78 -16.91
CA TRP A 167 2.11 -0.68 -17.71
C TRP A 167 2.78 -2.04 -17.88
N LEU A 168 2.94 -2.82 -16.81
CA LEU A 168 3.55 -4.14 -16.85
C LEU A 168 2.71 -5.14 -17.66
N ILE A 169 1.37 -5.15 -17.50
CA ILE A 169 0.47 -5.98 -18.31
C ILE A 169 0.62 -5.63 -19.79
N TRP A 170 0.62 -4.33 -20.12
CA TRP A 170 0.77 -3.88 -21.49
C TRP A 170 2.14 -4.30 -22.09
N LYS A 171 3.24 -4.14 -21.35
CA LYS A 171 4.59 -4.57 -21.79
C LYS A 171 4.68 -6.09 -21.91
N LEU A 172 4.20 -6.86 -20.93
CA LEU A 172 4.23 -8.34 -20.94
C LEU A 172 3.42 -8.92 -22.10
N THR A 173 2.33 -8.28 -22.50
CA THR A 173 1.48 -8.71 -23.64
C THR A 173 1.89 -8.05 -24.96
N LYS A 174 3.01 -7.34 -25.03
CA LYS A 174 3.46 -6.58 -26.22
C LYS A 174 2.39 -5.67 -26.82
N GLY A 175 1.69 -4.94 -25.96
CA GLY A 175 0.69 -3.95 -26.37
C GLY A 175 -0.70 -4.53 -26.70
N GLN A 176 -0.93 -5.82 -26.51
CA GLN A 176 -2.21 -6.45 -26.83
C GLN A 176 -3.29 -6.16 -25.78
N VAL A 177 -2.91 -5.93 -24.52
CA VAL A 177 -3.84 -5.73 -23.41
C VAL A 177 -3.56 -4.41 -22.70
N HIS A 178 -4.58 -3.56 -22.65
CA HIS A 178 -4.60 -2.33 -21.85
C HIS A 178 -5.69 -2.48 -20.78
N ALA A 179 -5.31 -2.99 -19.62
CA ALA A 179 -6.24 -3.30 -18.52
C ALA A 179 -5.61 -2.99 -17.17
N THR A 180 -6.46 -2.65 -16.19
CA THR A 180 -6.15 -2.47 -14.77
C THR A 180 -7.10 -3.29 -13.93
N ASP A 181 -6.74 -3.56 -12.67
CA ASP A 181 -7.67 -4.18 -11.73
C ASP A 181 -8.50 -3.13 -10.97
N TYR A 182 -9.61 -3.58 -10.37
CA TYR A 182 -10.48 -2.69 -9.58
C TYR A 182 -9.77 -2.04 -8.40
N SER A 183 -8.82 -2.72 -7.75
CA SER A 183 -8.13 -2.16 -6.60
C SER A 183 -7.25 -0.96 -7.01
N ASN A 184 -6.46 -1.08 -8.08
CA ASN A 184 -5.66 0.01 -8.63
C ASN A 184 -6.54 1.11 -9.26
N ALA A 185 -7.59 0.75 -10.01
CA ALA A 185 -8.53 1.72 -10.56
C ALA A 185 -9.13 2.60 -9.46
N SER A 186 -9.50 2.01 -8.31
CA SER A 186 -10.05 2.75 -7.16
C SER A 186 -9.08 3.78 -6.55
N ARG A 187 -7.78 3.69 -6.86
CA ARG A 187 -6.74 4.62 -6.36
C ARG A 187 -6.46 5.79 -7.30
N THR A 188 -7.16 5.86 -8.40
CA THR A 188 -6.90 6.90 -9.42
C THR A 188 -7.60 8.22 -9.15
N MET A 189 -8.61 8.27 -8.30
CA MET A 189 -9.56 9.38 -8.14
C MET A 189 -10.42 9.64 -9.40
N LEU A 190 -10.44 8.68 -10.35
CA LEU A 190 -11.20 8.75 -11.60
C LEU A 190 -12.28 7.67 -11.70
N PHE A 191 -12.19 6.65 -10.84
CA PHE A 191 -13.02 5.45 -10.88
C PHE A 191 -14.12 5.51 -9.83
N ASN A 192 -15.37 5.29 -10.27
CA ASN A 192 -16.53 5.25 -9.37
C ASN A 192 -16.64 3.85 -8.75
N ILE A 193 -16.37 3.76 -7.45
CA ILE A 193 -16.35 2.49 -6.72
C ILE A 193 -17.75 1.89 -6.51
N ASN A 194 -18.82 2.67 -6.74
CA ASN A 194 -20.20 2.19 -6.62
C ASN A 194 -20.68 1.53 -7.92
N THR A 195 -20.28 2.06 -9.08
CA THR A 195 -20.69 1.57 -10.41
C THR A 195 -19.65 0.66 -11.05
N LEU A 196 -18.41 0.64 -10.54
CA LEU A 196 -17.23 -0.08 -11.06
C LEU A 196 -16.87 0.37 -12.49
N GLU A 197 -17.00 1.68 -12.75
CA GLU A 197 -16.70 2.32 -14.03
C GLU A 197 -15.92 3.62 -13.85
N TRP A 198 -15.22 4.05 -14.88
CA TRP A 198 -14.63 5.38 -14.95
C TRP A 198 -15.73 6.43 -14.92
N ASP A 199 -15.62 7.40 -13.99
CA ASP A 199 -16.69 8.39 -13.75
C ASP A 199 -16.62 9.55 -14.76
N ASP A 200 -17.58 9.63 -15.65
CA ASP A 200 -17.61 10.63 -16.73
C ASP A 200 -17.68 12.08 -16.22
N ASP A 201 -18.32 12.34 -15.08
CA ASP A 201 -18.39 13.70 -14.51
C ASP A 201 -17.02 14.11 -13.96
N ILE A 202 -16.31 13.20 -13.29
CA ILE A 202 -14.97 13.46 -12.79
C ILE A 202 -13.98 13.62 -13.95
N LEU A 203 -14.06 12.77 -14.97
CA LEU A 203 -13.22 12.89 -16.16
C LEU A 203 -13.42 14.23 -16.86
N LYS A 204 -14.67 14.69 -16.99
CA LYS A 204 -15.02 16.00 -17.54
C LYS A 204 -14.48 17.15 -16.68
N GLU A 205 -14.61 17.07 -15.35
CA GLU A 205 -14.11 18.11 -14.43
C GLU A 205 -12.58 18.23 -14.48
N LEU A 206 -11.89 17.09 -14.53
CA LEU A 206 -10.44 17.06 -14.63
C LEU A 206 -9.96 17.22 -16.09
N ASP A 207 -10.88 17.27 -17.06
CA ASP A 207 -10.58 17.37 -18.48
C ASP A 207 -9.57 16.27 -18.91
N ILE A 208 -9.94 15.01 -18.67
CA ILE A 208 -9.16 13.82 -19.01
C ILE A 208 -9.89 13.03 -20.10
N PRO A 209 -9.26 12.78 -21.27
CA PRO A 209 -9.86 11.98 -22.34
C PRO A 209 -10.08 10.52 -21.91
N LYS A 210 -11.32 10.05 -21.96
CA LYS A 210 -11.70 8.69 -21.56
C LYS A 210 -10.99 7.60 -22.38
N CYS A 211 -10.63 7.89 -23.64
CA CYS A 211 -9.94 6.96 -24.54
C CYS A 211 -8.52 6.55 -24.07
N MET A 212 -7.93 7.28 -23.11
CA MET A 212 -6.63 6.94 -22.51
C MET A 212 -6.74 5.86 -21.42
N LEU A 213 -7.94 5.61 -20.89
CA LEU A 213 -8.10 4.82 -19.67
C LEU A 213 -8.15 3.32 -19.99
N PRO A 214 -7.53 2.46 -19.15
CA PRO A 214 -7.56 1.03 -19.33
C PRO A 214 -8.94 0.44 -19.05
N LYS A 215 -9.20 -0.77 -19.54
CA LYS A 215 -10.36 -1.55 -19.10
C LYS A 215 -10.13 -2.00 -17.65
N ALA A 216 -11.03 -1.62 -16.75
CA ALA A 216 -11.02 -2.10 -15.38
C ALA A 216 -11.70 -3.48 -15.29
N VAL A 217 -11.05 -4.44 -14.61
CA VAL A 217 -11.52 -5.82 -14.45
C VAL A 217 -11.32 -6.29 -13.00
N PRO A 218 -11.93 -7.40 -12.56
CA PRO A 218 -11.68 -7.97 -11.23
C PRO A 218 -10.21 -8.32 -11.00
N SER A 219 -9.75 -8.23 -9.74
CA SER A 219 -8.34 -8.46 -9.38
C SER A 219 -7.87 -9.90 -9.65
N SER A 220 -8.78 -10.88 -9.52
CA SER A 220 -8.55 -12.27 -9.96
C SER A 220 -9.29 -12.50 -11.27
N SER A 221 -8.59 -12.38 -12.37
CA SER A 221 -9.10 -12.63 -13.73
C SER A 221 -7.93 -12.80 -14.70
N ILE A 222 -8.19 -13.44 -15.85
CA ILE A 222 -7.17 -13.54 -16.90
C ILE A 222 -7.09 -12.23 -17.66
N PHE A 223 -6.03 -11.46 -17.41
CA PHE A 223 -5.75 -10.21 -18.13
C PHE A 223 -5.25 -10.47 -19.56
N GLY A 224 -4.54 -11.57 -19.77
CA GLY A 224 -3.93 -11.95 -21.03
C GLY A 224 -2.82 -12.97 -20.81
N GLU A 225 -1.98 -13.18 -21.82
CA GLU A 225 -0.80 -14.02 -21.74
C GLU A 225 0.46 -13.24 -22.09
N THR A 226 1.58 -13.60 -21.48
CA THR A 226 2.87 -13.01 -21.82
C THR A 226 3.29 -13.38 -23.22
N SER A 227 4.02 -12.51 -23.91
CA SER A 227 4.71 -12.91 -25.15
C SER A 227 5.72 -14.03 -24.86
N ALA A 228 5.77 -15.05 -25.73
CA ALA A 228 6.74 -16.14 -25.65
C ALA A 228 8.20 -15.66 -25.67
N GLU A 229 8.47 -14.48 -26.22
CA GLU A 229 9.82 -13.89 -26.28
C GLU A 229 10.44 -13.62 -24.91
N PHE A 230 9.61 -13.41 -23.87
CA PHE A 230 10.13 -13.07 -22.54
C PHE A 230 10.60 -14.30 -21.77
N PHE A 231 9.87 -15.42 -21.89
CA PHE A 231 10.06 -16.63 -21.07
C PHE A 231 10.15 -17.94 -21.87
N GLY A 232 10.09 -17.88 -23.21
CA GLY A 232 10.14 -19.05 -24.08
C GLY A 232 8.78 -19.68 -24.40
N CYS A 233 7.75 -19.43 -23.58
CA CYS A 233 6.34 -19.77 -23.88
C CYS A 233 5.42 -18.74 -23.22
N PRO A 234 4.14 -18.63 -23.69
CA PRO A 234 3.16 -17.79 -23.05
C PRO A 234 2.85 -18.27 -21.63
N ILE A 235 2.67 -17.32 -20.70
CA ILE A 235 2.24 -17.57 -19.32
C ILE A 235 1.01 -16.70 -19.06
N PRO A 236 -0.11 -17.24 -18.54
CA PRO A 236 -1.28 -16.44 -18.19
C PRO A 236 -0.95 -15.40 -17.10
N ILE A 237 -1.44 -14.16 -17.28
CA ILE A 237 -1.44 -13.13 -16.26
C ILE A 237 -2.80 -13.19 -15.59
N GLY A 238 -2.88 -13.83 -14.42
CA GLY A 238 -4.14 -14.21 -13.78
C GLY A 238 -4.54 -13.37 -12.59
N GLY A 239 -3.71 -12.41 -12.18
CA GLY A 239 -4.03 -11.58 -11.02
C GLY A 239 -3.28 -10.26 -11.05
N ALA A 240 -3.96 -9.20 -10.59
CA ALA A 240 -3.34 -7.90 -10.31
C ALA A 240 -4.01 -7.24 -9.11
N ALA A 241 -3.23 -6.59 -8.25
CA ALA A 241 -3.75 -5.78 -7.15
C ALA A 241 -2.71 -4.76 -6.68
N GLY A 242 -3.16 -3.62 -6.17
CA GLY A 242 -2.30 -2.69 -5.47
C GLY A 242 -1.64 -3.33 -4.25
N ASP A 243 -0.44 -2.89 -3.90
CA ASP A 243 0.40 -3.52 -2.87
C ASP A 243 -0.31 -3.75 -1.54
N GLN A 244 -1.07 -2.78 -1.06
CA GLN A 244 -1.76 -2.86 0.22
C GLN A 244 -2.99 -3.79 0.15
N GLN A 245 -3.69 -3.82 -0.98
CA GLN A 245 -4.79 -4.74 -1.23
C GLN A 245 -4.29 -6.17 -1.41
N ALA A 246 -3.19 -6.34 -2.13
CA ALA A 246 -2.52 -7.63 -2.24
C ALA A 246 -2.08 -8.16 -0.87
N ALA A 247 -1.49 -7.30 -0.03
CA ALA A 247 -1.13 -7.68 1.35
C ALA A 247 -2.35 -8.08 2.20
N LEU A 248 -3.48 -7.36 2.08
CA LEU A 248 -4.73 -7.73 2.74
C LEU A 248 -5.21 -9.13 2.31
N PHE A 249 -5.14 -9.41 1.00
CA PHE A 249 -5.50 -10.71 0.44
C PHE A 249 -4.52 -11.81 0.87
N GLY A 250 -3.22 -11.55 0.84
CA GLY A 250 -2.15 -12.46 1.26
C GLY A 250 -2.19 -12.78 2.75
N GLN A 251 -2.64 -11.84 3.58
CA GLN A 251 -2.95 -12.05 4.99
C GLN A 251 -4.27 -12.83 5.19
N THR A 252 -4.93 -13.27 4.11
CA THR A 252 -6.21 -13.98 4.19
C THR A 252 -7.30 -13.25 4.97
N CYS A 253 -7.35 -11.91 4.87
CA CYS A 253 -8.39 -11.09 5.49
C CYS A 253 -9.67 -11.10 4.65
N PHE A 254 -10.27 -12.27 4.46
CA PHE A 254 -11.38 -12.47 3.54
C PHE A 254 -12.74 -12.09 4.12
N ASP A 255 -12.86 -12.07 5.43
CA ASP A 255 -14.11 -11.75 6.12
C ASP A 255 -14.15 -10.28 6.56
N ALA A 256 -15.37 -9.72 6.61
CA ALA A 256 -15.54 -8.36 7.10
C ALA A 256 -15.08 -8.24 8.57
N GLY A 257 -14.27 -7.22 8.86
CA GLY A 257 -13.66 -6.99 10.18
C GLY A 257 -12.27 -7.58 10.34
N GLU A 258 -11.79 -8.41 9.41
CA GLU A 258 -10.39 -8.81 9.38
C GLU A 258 -9.54 -7.65 8.87
N ALA A 259 -8.44 -7.38 9.55
CA ALA A 259 -7.55 -6.26 9.26
C ALA A 259 -6.09 -6.68 9.25
N LYS A 260 -5.32 -5.98 8.43
CA LYS A 260 -3.86 -6.09 8.41
C LYS A 260 -3.19 -4.75 8.62
N ASN A 261 -1.99 -4.76 9.17
CA ASN A 261 -1.11 -3.59 9.21
C ASN A 261 0.30 -3.96 8.71
N THR A 262 0.76 -3.26 7.69
CA THR A 262 2.13 -3.36 7.20
C THR A 262 3.01 -2.33 7.90
N TYR A 263 4.00 -2.78 8.68
CA TYR A 263 4.95 -1.94 9.41
C TYR A 263 6.23 -1.73 8.59
N GLY A 264 6.24 -0.66 7.79
CA GLY A 264 7.39 -0.21 7.00
C GLY A 264 7.95 1.13 7.51
N THR A 265 8.41 1.98 6.61
CA THR A 265 8.80 3.38 6.88
C THR A 265 7.65 4.13 7.55
N GLY A 266 6.43 3.97 7.02
CA GLY A 266 5.15 4.26 7.65
C GLY A 266 4.38 2.99 7.97
N CYS A 267 3.10 3.12 8.39
CA CYS A 267 2.17 1.99 8.48
C CYS A 267 1.00 2.19 7.55
N PHE A 268 0.58 1.08 6.94
CA PHE A 268 -0.61 1.04 6.09
C PHE A 268 -1.58 -0.02 6.62
N LEU A 269 -2.66 0.49 7.17
CA LEU A 269 -3.69 -0.32 7.80
C LEU A 269 -4.90 -0.45 6.87
N LEU A 270 -5.32 -1.67 6.59
CA LEU A 270 -6.53 -1.96 5.85
C LEU A 270 -7.42 -2.92 6.63
N MET A 271 -8.73 -2.62 6.64
CA MET A 271 -9.76 -3.50 7.18
C MET A 271 -10.74 -3.84 6.06
N ASN A 272 -10.99 -5.13 5.82
CA ASN A 272 -12.06 -5.60 4.94
C ASN A 272 -13.42 -5.22 5.54
N THR A 273 -14.25 -4.51 4.78
CA THR A 273 -15.58 -4.06 5.19
C THR A 273 -16.71 -4.87 4.54
N GLY A 274 -16.37 -5.91 3.75
CA GLY A 274 -17.34 -6.74 3.03
C GLY A 274 -17.73 -6.16 1.68
N GLU A 275 -18.88 -6.58 1.17
CA GLU A 275 -19.34 -6.30 -0.19
C GLU A 275 -20.00 -4.91 -0.38
N LYS A 276 -20.01 -4.07 0.65
CA LYS A 276 -20.57 -2.71 0.58
C LYS A 276 -19.53 -1.67 0.99
N PRO A 277 -19.38 -0.56 0.23
CA PRO A 277 -18.47 0.49 0.62
C PRO A 277 -18.95 1.20 1.89
N ILE A 278 -18.05 1.44 2.82
CA ILE A 278 -18.28 2.27 4.01
C ILE A 278 -17.49 3.56 3.81
N PHE A 279 -18.20 4.68 3.63
CA PHE A 279 -17.57 5.99 3.44
C PHE A 279 -17.17 6.57 4.80
N SER A 280 -15.88 6.78 4.97
CA SER A 280 -15.33 7.27 6.24
C SER A 280 -15.77 8.70 6.55
N LYS A 281 -16.12 8.95 7.82
CA LYS A 281 -16.34 10.28 8.38
C LYS A 281 -15.24 10.70 9.36
N ASN A 282 -14.31 9.77 9.63
CA ASN A 282 -13.25 9.92 10.61
C ASN A 282 -11.85 9.97 9.95
N GLY A 283 -11.75 10.52 8.72
CA GLY A 283 -10.47 10.78 8.07
C GLY A 283 -9.80 9.55 7.44
N LEU A 284 -10.53 8.45 7.20
CA LEU A 284 -9.99 7.30 6.48
C LEU A 284 -10.33 7.38 4.99
N VAL A 285 -9.72 6.49 4.22
CA VAL A 285 -9.99 6.31 2.79
C VAL A 285 -10.81 5.04 2.61
N THR A 286 -11.86 5.11 1.77
CA THR A 286 -12.60 3.94 1.31
C THR A 286 -12.02 3.51 -0.04
N THR A 287 -11.74 2.23 -0.20
CA THR A 287 -11.13 1.69 -1.43
C THR A 287 -11.72 0.33 -1.77
N ILE A 288 -11.55 -0.12 -3.00
CA ILE A 288 -11.83 -1.52 -3.35
C ILE A 288 -10.68 -2.39 -2.82
N ALA A 289 -11.01 -3.44 -2.08
CA ALA A 289 -10.04 -4.42 -1.62
C ALA A 289 -9.64 -5.37 -2.76
N TRP A 290 -10.61 -5.99 -3.41
CA TRP A 290 -10.42 -6.85 -4.59
C TRP A 290 -11.75 -7.14 -5.29
N GLY A 291 -11.66 -7.60 -6.54
CA GLY A 291 -12.74 -8.25 -7.28
C GLY A 291 -12.41 -9.73 -7.47
N LEU A 292 -13.33 -10.63 -7.10
CA LEU A 292 -13.19 -12.07 -7.17
C LEU A 292 -14.56 -12.73 -7.37
N ASP A 293 -14.68 -13.68 -8.30
CA ASP A 293 -15.88 -14.50 -8.54
C ASP A 293 -17.18 -13.68 -8.70
N GLY A 294 -17.09 -12.56 -9.39
CA GLY A 294 -18.23 -11.65 -9.63
C GLY A 294 -18.62 -10.79 -8.44
N LYS A 295 -17.88 -10.85 -7.34
CA LYS A 295 -18.08 -10.03 -6.14
C LYS A 295 -16.95 -9.03 -5.99
N VAL A 296 -17.26 -7.93 -5.31
CA VAL A 296 -16.29 -6.89 -4.94
C VAL A 296 -16.30 -6.71 -3.43
N ASN A 297 -15.13 -6.80 -2.83
CA ASN A 297 -14.92 -6.46 -1.43
C ASN A 297 -14.30 -5.06 -1.33
N TYR A 298 -14.70 -4.33 -0.29
CA TYR A 298 -14.21 -2.99 0.02
C TYR A 298 -13.37 -3.00 1.27
N ALA A 299 -12.56 -1.95 1.45
CA ALA A 299 -11.77 -1.76 2.64
C ALA A 299 -11.78 -0.31 3.10
N LEU A 300 -11.68 -0.10 4.41
CA LEU A 300 -11.21 1.15 5.00
C LEU A 300 -9.70 1.12 5.10
N GLU A 301 -9.06 2.22 4.71
CA GLU A 301 -7.60 2.38 4.76
C GLU A 301 -7.21 3.62 5.57
N GLY A 302 -6.22 3.45 6.45
CA GLY A 302 -5.53 4.54 7.13
C GLY A 302 -4.03 4.44 6.93
N SER A 303 -3.42 5.57 6.58
CA SER A 303 -1.97 5.68 6.35
C SER A 303 -1.31 6.49 7.45
N ILE A 304 -0.28 5.94 8.05
CA ILE A 304 0.58 6.55 9.06
C ILE A 304 1.93 6.82 8.40
N TYR A 305 2.34 8.10 8.35
CA TYR A 305 3.50 8.50 7.55
C TYR A 305 4.84 8.12 8.20
N VAL A 306 4.89 8.11 9.54
CA VAL A 306 6.12 7.92 10.29
C VAL A 306 5.96 6.79 11.30
N ALA A 307 6.56 5.63 10.99
CA ALA A 307 6.65 4.46 11.87
C ALA A 307 8.11 4.00 11.97
N GLY A 308 8.58 3.11 11.09
CA GLY A 308 9.99 2.72 11.04
C GLY A 308 10.93 3.89 10.80
N ALA A 309 10.47 4.96 10.12
CA ALA A 309 11.23 6.20 9.97
C ALA A 309 11.60 6.85 11.32
N ALA A 310 10.75 6.72 12.35
CA ALA A 310 11.08 7.22 13.69
C ALA A 310 12.23 6.42 14.33
N ILE A 311 12.31 5.12 14.05
CA ILE A 311 13.43 4.29 14.53
C ILE A 311 14.71 4.59 13.75
N GLN A 312 14.60 4.83 12.44
CA GLN A 312 15.73 5.30 11.62
C GLN A 312 16.25 6.64 12.13
N TRP A 313 15.36 7.58 12.47
CA TRP A 313 15.74 8.87 13.07
C TRP A 313 16.51 8.70 14.40
N LEU A 314 16.10 7.76 15.27
CA LEU A 314 16.85 7.44 16.50
C LEU A 314 18.24 6.91 16.21
N ARG A 315 18.43 6.18 15.09
CA ARG A 315 19.71 5.65 14.65
C ARG A 315 20.57 6.71 13.97
N ASP A 316 20.05 7.36 12.94
CA ASP A 316 20.84 8.14 12.00
C ASP A 316 21.12 9.57 12.50
N GLU A 317 20.15 10.19 13.19
CA GLU A 317 20.24 11.59 13.64
C GLU A 317 20.50 11.71 15.13
N MET A 318 19.81 10.89 15.95
CA MET A 318 19.95 10.96 17.40
C MET A 318 21.10 10.12 17.94
N HIS A 319 21.56 9.12 17.17
CA HIS A 319 22.61 8.18 17.55
C HIS A 319 22.36 7.48 18.90
N PHE A 320 21.08 7.16 19.18
CA PHE A 320 20.67 6.46 20.40
C PHE A 320 20.80 4.95 20.28
N ILE A 321 20.79 4.43 19.05
CA ILE A 321 20.93 3.03 18.66
C ILE A 321 21.84 2.93 17.45
N ASP A 322 22.54 1.80 17.27
CA ASP A 322 23.44 1.56 16.15
C ASP A 322 22.71 0.86 14.97
N SER A 323 21.66 0.10 15.27
CA SER A 323 20.81 -0.56 14.30
C SER A 323 19.34 -0.48 14.71
N SER A 324 18.40 -0.63 13.76
CA SER A 324 16.97 -0.64 14.07
C SER A 324 16.59 -1.80 14.99
N GLN A 325 17.30 -2.93 14.91
CA GLN A 325 17.10 -4.11 15.73
C GLN A 325 17.41 -3.85 17.22
N ASP A 326 18.36 -2.94 17.53
CA ASP A 326 18.70 -2.59 18.89
C ASP A 326 17.55 -1.90 19.65
N SER A 327 16.58 -1.34 18.93
CA SER A 327 15.45 -0.62 19.52
C SER A 327 14.67 -1.47 20.53
N GLU A 328 14.46 -2.76 20.26
CA GLU A 328 13.80 -3.66 21.21
C GLU A 328 14.63 -3.84 22.48
N TYR A 329 15.89 -4.22 22.34
CA TYR A 329 16.79 -4.45 23.48
C TYR A 329 16.96 -3.20 24.34
N MET A 330 17.16 -2.04 23.71
CA MET A 330 17.34 -0.77 24.43
C MET A 330 16.06 -0.32 25.13
N ALA A 331 14.88 -0.48 24.50
CA ALA A 331 13.59 -0.16 25.13
C ALA A 331 13.28 -1.07 26.34
N ARG A 332 13.74 -2.33 26.32
CA ARG A 332 13.56 -3.27 27.44
C ARG A 332 14.40 -2.95 28.67
N LYS A 333 15.37 -2.00 28.59
CA LYS A 333 16.16 -1.56 29.75
C LYS A 333 15.36 -0.72 30.76
N VAL A 334 14.17 -0.31 30.40
CA VAL A 334 13.25 0.43 31.29
C VAL A 334 11.87 -0.24 31.26
N PRO A 335 11.13 -0.24 32.39
CA PRO A 335 9.83 -0.91 32.48
C PRO A 335 8.74 -0.18 31.71
N ASP A 336 8.84 1.15 31.60
CA ASP A 336 7.86 2.04 30.96
C ASP A 336 8.55 3.28 30.38
N THR A 337 7.77 4.25 29.90
CA THR A 337 8.29 5.51 29.33
C THR A 337 8.55 6.61 30.37
N ASN A 338 8.29 6.35 31.65
CA ASN A 338 8.33 7.31 32.75
C ASN A 338 7.54 8.60 32.43
N GLY A 339 6.38 8.45 31.78
CA GLY A 339 5.51 9.55 31.34
C GLY A 339 5.99 10.34 30.13
N CYS A 340 7.07 9.87 29.46
CA CYS A 340 7.54 10.48 28.21
C CYS A 340 6.69 9.98 27.02
N TYR A 341 6.32 10.92 26.13
CA TYR A 341 5.63 10.65 24.87
C TYR A 341 6.39 11.27 23.71
N VAL A 342 6.54 10.52 22.63
CA VAL A 342 7.12 10.98 21.36
C VAL A 342 6.01 11.00 20.32
N VAL A 343 5.73 12.15 19.72
CA VAL A 343 4.81 12.30 18.59
C VAL A 343 5.67 12.48 17.33
N PRO A 344 5.84 11.47 16.47
CA PRO A 344 6.81 11.53 15.36
C PRO A 344 6.22 12.18 14.10
N ALA A 345 5.67 13.40 14.24
CA ALA A 345 5.05 14.13 13.13
C ALA A 345 6.09 14.84 12.24
N PHE A 346 7.13 14.13 11.74
CA PHE A 346 8.24 14.72 10.99
C PHE A 346 7.81 15.41 9.69
N THR A 347 6.77 14.89 9.05
CA THR A 347 6.19 15.39 7.80
C THR A 347 4.70 15.73 7.96
N GLY A 348 4.28 16.05 9.17
CA GLY A 348 2.88 16.18 9.56
C GLY A 348 2.29 14.84 10.03
N LEU A 349 0.99 14.86 10.34
CA LEU A 349 0.22 13.70 10.74
C LEU A 349 -0.71 13.26 9.60
N GLY A 350 -0.75 11.96 9.31
CA GLY A 350 -1.68 11.32 8.40
C GLY A 350 -3.04 11.04 9.04
N ALA A 351 -3.69 9.97 8.62
CA ALA A 351 -4.96 9.53 9.19
C ALA A 351 -4.87 9.25 10.70
N PRO A 352 -5.88 9.58 11.48
CA PRO A 352 -7.12 10.29 11.11
C PRO A 352 -7.03 11.82 11.17
N TYR A 353 -5.88 12.38 11.53
CA TYR A 353 -5.71 13.80 11.89
C TYR A 353 -5.57 14.74 10.69
N TRP A 354 -4.83 14.33 9.64
CA TRP A 354 -4.58 15.11 8.42
C TRP A 354 -4.04 16.51 8.67
N ASP A 355 -3.10 16.65 9.62
CA ASP A 355 -2.42 17.91 9.93
C ASP A 355 -1.01 17.96 9.32
N GLN A 356 -0.87 18.65 8.19
CA GLN A 356 0.41 18.86 7.49
C GLN A 356 1.35 19.83 8.24
N TYR A 357 0.83 20.61 9.19
CA TYR A 357 1.58 21.60 9.97
C TYR A 357 2.05 21.05 11.34
N ALA A 358 1.60 19.88 11.72
CA ALA A 358 2.11 19.20 12.90
C ALA A 358 3.61 18.88 12.73
N ARG A 359 4.37 18.95 13.84
CA ARG A 359 5.79 18.58 13.86
C ARG A 359 6.11 17.65 15.01
N GLY A 360 7.23 16.92 14.87
CA GLY A 360 7.71 15.99 15.87
C GLY A 360 7.87 16.67 17.23
N THR A 361 7.32 16.04 18.29
CA THR A 361 7.27 16.61 19.62
C THR A 361 7.60 15.55 20.66
N ILE A 362 8.42 15.90 21.66
CA ILE A 362 8.72 15.06 22.83
C ILE A 362 8.17 15.75 24.08
N LEU A 363 7.33 15.04 24.83
CA LEU A 363 6.62 15.58 25.99
C LEU A 363 6.84 14.71 27.22
N GLY A 364 6.63 15.29 28.42
CA GLY A 364 6.72 14.57 29.69
C GLY A 364 8.16 14.31 30.15
N ILE A 365 9.15 15.03 29.64
CA ILE A 365 10.55 14.91 30.06
C ILE A 365 10.71 15.43 31.48
N THR A 366 11.18 14.56 32.37
CA THR A 366 11.62 14.88 33.72
C THR A 366 13.10 14.53 33.87
N ARG A 367 13.71 14.88 35.00
CA ARG A 367 15.12 14.53 35.27
C ARG A 367 15.39 13.01 35.25
N GLY A 368 14.38 12.17 35.47
CA GLY A 368 14.48 10.71 35.45
C GLY A 368 14.38 10.10 34.04
N VAL A 369 13.99 10.88 33.03
CA VAL A 369 13.91 10.38 31.65
C VAL A 369 15.29 10.34 31.01
N ASN A 370 15.63 9.20 30.42
CA ASN A 370 16.89 8.98 29.71
C ASN A 370 16.64 8.43 28.30
N LYS A 371 17.68 8.16 27.52
CA LYS A 371 17.55 7.70 26.14
C LYS A 371 16.71 6.43 25.99
N TYR A 372 16.72 5.52 26.95
CA TYR A 372 15.96 4.27 26.87
C TYR A 372 14.45 4.52 26.97
N HIS A 373 14.04 5.50 27.78
CA HIS A 373 12.62 5.94 27.85
C HIS A 373 12.18 6.59 26.53
N ILE A 374 13.05 7.37 25.87
CA ILE A 374 12.75 7.99 24.57
C ILE A 374 12.63 6.91 23.49
N ILE A 375 13.55 5.94 23.43
CA ILE A 375 13.48 4.82 22.50
C ILE A 375 12.17 4.03 22.70
N ARG A 376 11.82 3.75 23.95
CA ARG A 376 10.57 3.05 24.29
C ARG A 376 9.34 3.86 23.89
N ALA A 377 9.32 5.16 24.20
CA ALA A 377 8.22 6.06 23.82
C ALA A 377 8.07 6.17 22.29
N THR A 378 9.17 6.10 21.54
CA THR A 378 9.14 6.08 20.08
C THR A 378 8.53 4.78 19.55
N LEU A 379 8.83 3.62 20.13
CA LEU A 379 8.15 2.36 19.77
C LEU A 379 6.66 2.40 20.13
N GLU A 380 6.33 2.86 21.36
CA GLU A 380 4.92 2.99 21.78
C GLU A 380 4.15 3.96 20.86
N SER A 381 4.78 5.01 20.33
CA SER A 381 4.13 5.96 19.42
C SER A 381 3.61 5.32 18.15
N ILE A 382 4.30 4.29 17.64
CA ILE A 382 3.84 3.53 16.46
C ILE A 382 2.55 2.79 16.80
N ALA A 383 2.52 2.10 17.96
CA ALA A 383 1.32 1.37 18.40
C ALA A 383 0.13 2.32 18.66
N TYR A 384 0.37 3.49 19.22
CA TYR A 384 -0.68 4.50 19.43
C TYR A 384 -1.26 5.03 18.12
N GLN A 385 -0.42 5.38 17.14
CA GLN A 385 -0.88 5.87 15.84
C GLN A 385 -1.74 4.80 15.13
N VAL A 386 -1.30 3.53 15.17
CA VAL A 386 -2.09 2.40 14.63
C VAL A 386 -3.43 2.27 15.35
N ASN A 387 -3.45 2.44 16.67
CA ASN A 387 -4.70 2.39 17.45
C ASN A 387 -5.64 3.56 17.11
N ASP A 388 -5.13 4.76 16.82
CA ASP A 388 -5.96 5.89 16.38
C ASP A 388 -6.69 5.57 15.07
N VAL A 389 -6.00 4.91 14.13
CA VAL A 389 -6.60 4.45 12.86
C VAL A 389 -7.63 3.33 13.12
N LEU A 390 -7.33 2.35 13.97
CA LEU A 390 -8.27 1.28 14.34
C LEU A 390 -9.53 1.84 15.01
N ALA A 391 -9.38 2.82 15.89
CA ALA A 391 -10.51 3.49 16.52
C ALA A 391 -11.39 4.22 15.50
N ALA A 392 -10.79 4.88 14.50
CA ALA A 392 -11.51 5.50 13.40
C ALA A 392 -12.23 4.45 12.53
N MET A 393 -11.59 3.31 12.22
CA MET A 393 -12.22 2.19 11.49
C MET A 393 -13.44 1.65 12.24
N LYS A 394 -13.33 1.43 13.53
CA LYS A 394 -14.46 1.00 14.37
C LYS A 394 -15.59 2.04 14.39
N ALA A 395 -15.23 3.33 14.54
CA ALA A 395 -16.23 4.41 14.55
C ALA A 395 -17.01 4.53 13.24
N ASP A 396 -16.33 4.30 12.09
CA ASP A 396 -16.96 4.37 10.76
C ASP A 396 -17.76 3.11 10.40
N SER A 397 -17.24 1.93 10.75
CA SER A 397 -17.81 0.65 10.32
C SER A 397 -18.78 0.03 11.34
N GLY A 398 -18.63 0.37 12.62
CA GLY A 398 -19.30 -0.34 13.72
C GLY A 398 -18.75 -1.76 13.95
N ILE A 399 -17.69 -2.16 13.24
CA ILE A 399 -17.12 -3.51 13.32
C ILE A 399 -16.03 -3.54 14.40
N GLU A 400 -16.10 -4.54 15.29
CA GLU A 400 -15.04 -4.80 16.26
C GLU A 400 -13.88 -5.55 15.60
N LEU A 401 -12.67 -5.15 15.92
CA LEU A 401 -11.46 -5.84 15.48
C LEU A 401 -11.34 -7.19 16.23
N SER A 402 -11.40 -8.28 15.50
CA SER A 402 -11.21 -9.62 16.10
C SER A 402 -9.73 -9.94 16.35
N SER A 403 -8.87 -9.55 15.43
CA SER A 403 -7.40 -9.64 15.53
C SER A 403 -6.76 -8.74 14.49
N LEU A 404 -5.52 -8.33 14.73
CA LEU A 404 -4.71 -7.59 13.77
C LEU A 404 -3.63 -8.51 13.19
N LYS A 405 -3.67 -8.76 11.89
CA LYS A 405 -2.60 -9.46 11.17
C LYS A 405 -1.52 -8.47 10.78
N VAL A 406 -0.24 -8.82 10.97
CA VAL A 406 0.87 -7.87 10.82
C VAL A 406 1.97 -8.42 9.90
N ASP A 407 2.57 -7.52 9.13
CA ASP A 407 3.73 -7.80 8.28
C ASP A 407 4.65 -6.58 8.17
N GLY A 408 5.65 -6.67 7.30
CA GLY A 408 6.68 -5.64 7.13
C GLY A 408 7.82 -5.75 8.14
N GLY A 409 8.93 -5.05 7.85
CA GLY A 409 10.19 -5.24 8.57
C GLY A 409 10.12 -4.99 10.08
N ALA A 410 9.34 -3.99 10.54
CA ALA A 410 9.26 -3.68 11.97
C ALA A 410 8.35 -4.64 12.74
N SER A 411 7.56 -5.50 12.07
CA SER A 411 6.79 -6.57 12.74
C SER A 411 7.68 -7.64 13.40
N ALA A 412 8.96 -7.69 13.03
CA ALA A 412 9.93 -8.56 13.67
C ALA A 412 10.23 -8.17 15.14
N ASN A 413 9.98 -6.90 15.52
CA ASN A 413 10.17 -6.41 16.89
C ASN A 413 9.04 -6.91 17.80
N ASN A 414 9.36 -7.89 18.67
CA ASN A 414 8.36 -8.51 19.54
C ASN A 414 7.82 -7.56 20.60
N LEU A 415 8.62 -6.59 21.07
CA LEU A 415 8.15 -5.60 22.03
C LEU A 415 7.12 -4.66 21.38
N LEU A 416 7.37 -4.20 20.15
CA LEU A 416 6.40 -3.39 19.41
C LEU A 416 5.10 -4.16 19.17
N MET A 417 5.17 -5.43 18.81
CA MET A 417 3.96 -6.26 18.59
C MET A 417 3.16 -6.46 19.89
N GLN A 418 3.84 -6.66 21.03
CA GLN A 418 3.17 -6.72 22.34
C GLN A 418 2.53 -5.37 22.69
N MET A 419 3.26 -4.24 22.51
CA MET A 419 2.70 -2.90 22.71
C MET A 419 1.46 -2.67 21.84
N GLN A 420 1.50 -3.17 20.59
CA GLN A 420 0.35 -3.06 19.70
C GLN A 420 -0.86 -3.86 20.21
N ALA A 421 -0.67 -5.09 20.67
CA ALA A 421 -1.74 -5.88 21.27
C ALA A 421 -2.33 -5.18 22.51
N ASP A 422 -1.46 -4.71 23.39
CA ASP A 422 -1.84 -4.00 24.61
C ASP A 422 -2.68 -2.74 24.33
N ILE A 423 -2.25 -1.93 23.37
CA ILE A 423 -2.89 -0.63 23.06
C ILE A 423 -4.15 -0.83 22.22
N SER A 424 -4.18 -1.77 21.27
CA SER A 424 -5.38 -2.04 20.48
C SER A 424 -6.44 -2.84 21.27
N GLY A 425 -6.01 -3.62 22.24
CA GLY A 425 -6.88 -4.51 23.00
C GLY A 425 -7.36 -5.71 22.20
N ALA A 426 -6.67 -6.04 21.13
CA ALA A 426 -6.95 -7.17 20.27
C ALA A 426 -5.67 -7.99 20.04
N PRO A 427 -5.77 -9.31 19.82
CA PRO A 427 -4.62 -10.13 19.47
C PRO A 427 -3.93 -9.65 18.21
N VAL A 428 -2.60 -9.66 18.22
CA VAL A 428 -1.75 -9.36 17.07
C VAL A 428 -1.13 -10.65 16.54
N ASN A 429 -1.40 -11.00 15.29
CA ASN A 429 -0.96 -12.23 14.66
C ASN A 429 0.11 -11.94 13.60
N ARG A 430 1.35 -12.40 13.85
CA ARG A 430 2.42 -12.37 12.86
C ARG A 430 2.47 -13.69 12.10
N PRO A 431 2.39 -13.70 10.75
CA PRO A 431 2.49 -14.93 9.97
C PRO A 431 3.94 -15.41 9.84
N VAL A 432 4.11 -16.69 9.51
CA VAL A 432 5.42 -17.28 9.16
C VAL A 432 5.97 -16.62 7.89
N CYS A 433 5.14 -16.45 6.86
CA CYS A 433 5.54 -15.74 5.64
C CYS A 433 5.16 -14.26 5.76
N VAL A 434 6.16 -13.39 5.83
CA VAL A 434 5.99 -11.94 5.92
C VAL A 434 5.92 -11.24 4.55
N GLU A 435 6.15 -11.95 3.45
CA GLU A 435 6.04 -11.45 2.06
C GLU A 435 4.58 -11.52 1.56
N THR A 436 3.67 -11.01 2.36
CA THR A 436 2.22 -11.13 2.18
C THR A 436 1.72 -10.38 0.95
N THR A 437 2.40 -9.30 0.55
CA THR A 437 2.09 -8.53 -0.66
C THR A 437 2.25 -9.38 -1.92
N ALA A 438 3.42 -9.97 -2.12
CA ALA A 438 3.67 -10.85 -3.27
C ALA A 438 2.80 -12.12 -3.21
N MET A 439 2.60 -12.67 -2.01
CA MET A 439 1.73 -13.82 -1.79
C MET A 439 0.28 -13.53 -2.20
N GLY A 440 -0.26 -12.35 -1.88
CA GLY A 440 -1.61 -11.95 -2.27
C GLY A 440 -1.79 -11.90 -3.79
N ALA A 441 -0.82 -11.33 -4.51
CA ALA A 441 -0.82 -11.34 -5.98
C ALA A 441 -0.76 -12.77 -6.52
N ALA A 442 0.08 -13.64 -5.92
CA ALA A 442 0.15 -15.06 -6.29
C ALA A 442 -1.20 -15.76 -6.06
N TYR A 443 -1.86 -15.52 -4.93
CA TYR A 443 -3.15 -16.14 -4.63
C TYR A 443 -4.24 -15.70 -5.62
N LEU A 444 -4.34 -14.41 -5.95
CA LEU A 444 -5.28 -13.91 -6.96
C LEU A 444 -5.05 -14.58 -8.32
N ALA A 445 -3.78 -14.66 -8.74
CA ALA A 445 -3.41 -15.31 -10.00
C ALA A 445 -3.66 -16.83 -9.99
N GLY A 446 -3.39 -17.49 -8.87
CA GLY A 446 -3.59 -18.92 -8.73
C GLY A 446 -5.07 -19.31 -8.71
N LEU A 447 -5.95 -18.47 -8.13
CA LEU A 447 -7.40 -18.68 -8.16
C LEU A 447 -7.94 -18.60 -9.59
N SER A 448 -7.53 -17.62 -10.38
CA SER A 448 -8.03 -17.41 -11.75
C SER A 448 -7.75 -18.57 -12.71
N VAL A 449 -6.71 -19.38 -12.44
CA VAL A 449 -6.32 -20.55 -13.24
C VAL A 449 -6.62 -21.89 -12.54
N GLY A 450 -7.28 -21.86 -11.38
CA GLY A 450 -7.61 -23.07 -10.61
C GLY A 450 -6.39 -23.78 -9.98
N TYR A 451 -5.28 -23.07 -9.80
CA TYR A 451 -4.13 -23.58 -9.05
C TYR A 451 -4.49 -23.79 -7.56
N TRP A 452 -5.19 -22.85 -6.94
CA TRP A 452 -5.98 -23.03 -5.73
C TRP A 452 -7.47 -22.96 -6.11
N LYS A 453 -8.30 -23.76 -5.44
CA LYS A 453 -9.71 -23.90 -5.81
C LYS A 453 -10.62 -22.86 -5.16
N SER A 454 -10.22 -22.32 -4.01
CA SER A 454 -11.02 -21.39 -3.24
C SER A 454 -10.15 -20.60 -2.24
N THR A 455 -10.71 -19.56 -1.66
CA THR A 455 -10.12 -18.84 -0.53
C THR A 455 -9.91 -19.72 0.70
N ASP A 456 -10.72 -20.76 0.91
CA ASP A 456 -10.52 -21.73 1.98
C ASP A 456 -9.27 -22.60 1.80
N ASP A 457 -8.93 -22.92 0.56
CA ASP A 457 -7.66 -23.60 0.26
C ASP A 457 -6.47 -22.71 0.56
N ILE A 458 -6.60 -21.41 0.27
CA ILE A 458 -5.58 -20.40 0.57
C ILE A 458 -5.41 -20.21 2.07
N ARG A 459 -6.51 -20.15 2.85
CA ARG A 459 -6.45 -20.02 4.32
C ARG A 459 -5.63 -21.14 4.98
N LYS A 460 -5.60 -22.34 4.41
CA LYS A 460 -4.78 -23.46 4.92
C LYS A 460 -3.28 -23.23 4.80
N ASN A 461 -2.85 -22.39 3.85
CA ASN A 461 -1.44 -22.04 3.65
C ASN A 461 -0.98 -20.94 4.61
N TRP A 462 -1.92 -20.20 5.21
CA TRP A 462 -1.58 -19.14 6.15
C TRP A 462 -1.35 -19.75 7.54
N SER A 463 -0.17 -19.55 8.09
CA SER A 463 0.21 -20.05 9.41
C SER A 463 0.78 -18.94 10.27
N VAL A 464 0.43 -18.99 11.56
CA VAL A 464 0.90 -18.04 12.57
C VAL A 464 2.32 -18.43 13.02
N ASP A 465 3.26 -17.49 12.95
CA ASP A 465 4.55 -17.57 13.64
C ASP A 465 4.34 -17.31 15.14
N ARG A 466 3.66 -16.19 15.46
CA ARG A 466 3.40 -15.78 16.83
C ARG A 466 2.15 -14.95 16.97
N THR A 467 1.39 -15.23 18.02
CA THR A 467 0.30 -14.39 18.54
C THR A 467 0.78 -13.62 19.76
N PHE A 468 0.43 -12.34 19.82
CA PHE A 468 0.63 -11.47 20.97
C PHE A 468 -0.75 -11.09 21.50
N ASP A 469 -1.07 -11.53 22.69
CA ASP A 469 -2.32 -11.21 23.36
C ASP A 469 -2.17 -9.97 24.25
N PRO A 470 -3.24 -9.17 24.44
CA PRO A 470 -3.19 -8.03 25.36
C PRO A 470 -2.86 -8.46 26.79
N GLU A 471 -1.85 -7.84 27.40
CA GLU A 471 -1.41 -8.14 28.77
C GLU A 471 -1.81 -7.07 29.79
N ILE A 472 -2.22 -5.86 29.33
CA ILE A 472 -2.65 -4.77 30.21
C ILE A 472 -4.16 -4.72 30.37
N THR A 473 -4.62 -4.17 31.50
CA THR A 473 -6.05 -3.98 31.77
C THR A 473 -6.66 -2.88 30.88
N GLN A 474 -7.99 -2.92 30.71
CA GLN A 474 -8.72 -1.88 29.99
C GLN A 474 -8.46 -0.47 30.57
N ASN A 475 -8.44 -0.34 31.91
CA ASN A 475 -8.20 0.94 32.57
C ASN A 475 -6.80 1.51 32.29
N GLU A 476 -5.78 0.66 32.26
CA GLU A 476 -4.41 1.05 31.88
C GLU A 476 -4.35 1.49 30.43
N ARG A 477 -4.96 0.73 29.51
CA ARG A 477 -5.07 1.09 28.11
C ARG A 477 -5.74 2.44 27.91
N ASP A 478 -6.91 2.65 28.52
CA ASP A 478 -7.68 3.90 28.40
C ASP A 478 -6.88 5.09 28.93
N SER A 479 -6.12 4.91 30.02
CA SER A 479 -5.24 5.93 30.55
C SER A 479 -4.10 6.28 29.59
N LYS A 480 -3.44 5.26 29.02
CA LYS A 480 -2.36 5.44 28.04
C LYS A 480 -2.87 6.14 26.77
N VAL A 481 -3.98 5.70 26.20
CA VAL A 481 -4.59 6.28 24.99
C VAL A 481 -5.04 7.73 25.24
N ARG A 482 -5.62 8.03 26.40
CA ARG A 482 -5.98 9.41 26.78
C ARG A 482 -4.78 10.33 26.82
N MET A 483 -3.67 9.88 27.43
CA MET A 483 -2.44 10.67 27.51
C MET A 483 -1.76 10.82 26.15
N TRP A 484 -1.79 9.78 25.30
CA TRP A 484 -1.34 9.88 23.92
C TRP A 484 -2.12 10.94 23.13
N LYS A 485 -3.45 10.93 23.17
CA LYS A 485 -4.29 11.95 22.51
C LYS A 485 -3.97 13.37 22.99
N LYS A 486 -3.70 13.52 24.28
CA LYS A 486 -3.22 14.79 24.84
C LYS A 486 -1.85 15.19 24.25
N ALA A 487 -0.90 14.24 24.15
CA ALA A 487 0.40 14.52 23.56
C ALA A 487 0.29 14.95 22.08
N VAL A 488 -0.51 14.24 21.28
CA VAL A 488 -0.78 14.59 19.88
C VAL A 488 -1.33 16.02 19.75
N SER A 489 -2.24 16.44 20.64
CA SER A 489 -2.84 17.78 20.58
C SER A 489 -1.82 18.92 20.71
N TYR A 490 -0.67 18.68 21.33
CA TYR A 490 0.42 19.67 21.44
C TYR A 490 1.30 19.75 20.18
N SER A 491 1.19 18.82 19.26
CA SER A 491 1.93 18.84 18.00
C SER A 491 1.20 19.55 16.87
N PHE A 492 -0.11 19.81 17.02
CA PHE A 492 -0.94 20.39 15.96
C PHE A 492 -0.54 21.84 15.62
N ASN A 493 -0.65 22.15 14.31
CA ASN A 493 -0.46 23.49 13.78
C ASN A 493 0.88 24.16 14.18
N TRP A 494 1.91 23.39 14.47
CA TRP A 494 3.21 23.90 14.93
C TRP A 494 3.85 24.92 13.97
N ASP A 495 3.75 24.65 12.65
CA ASP A 495 4.32 25.50 11.59
C ASP A 495 3.30 26.47 10.97
N LYS A 496 2.22 26.80 11.68
CA LYS A 496 1.16 27.67 11.16
C LYS A 496 1.34 29.12 11.53
#